data_4fd294d9f8a94e878d228e83af227086
#
_entry.id   4fd294d9f8a94e878d228e83af227086
#
_cell.length_a   1.000
_cell.length_b   1.000
_cell.length_c   1.000
_cell.angle_alpha   90.00
_cell.angle_beta   90.00
_cell.angle_gamma   90.00
#
_symmetry.space_group_name_H-M   'P 1'
#
loop_
_entity.id
_entity.type
_entity.pdbx_description
1 polymer ?
#
loop_
_entity_poly.entity_id
_entity_poly.type
_entity_poly.pdbx_seq_one_letter_code
_entity_poly.pdbx_strand_id
1 'polypeptide(L)'
;DRIRSYGATYSMQVGERGSLSVNLSRYQGATSGTSVGLSLVTPLDGGRNVSGNVTTRPGNIDAYASVTQAAPQAGETGWRLLGGQRSGATFAEGGLYRQAEPAALSLDVSAASAQQALRLAAQGGMVLAGGKVFATRSVRESFALVEVPGYAGVGVGFQGAKMAHTDSQGRALITGLQPNTINRIQLDPSELPISAEIDS
;
A
#
# COMPACT_ATOMS: atom_id res chain seq x y z
N ASP A 1 -36.68 -6.63 16.71
CA ASP A 1 -36.53 -5.16 16.65
C ASP A 1 -36.02 -4.77 15.26
N ARG A 2 -36.76 -3.89 14.60
CA ARG A 2 -36.33 -3.37 13.28
C ARG A 2 -35.41 -2.19 13.47
N ILE A 3 -34.18 -2.31 13.01
CA ILE A 3 -33.23 -1.18 12.91
C ILE A 3 -33.50 -0.46 11.58
N ARG A 4 -33.67 0.86 11.64
CA ARG A 4 -33.75 1.74 10.46
C ARG A 4 -32.57 2.67 10.48
N SER A 5 -31.90 2.81 9.34
CA SER A 5 -30.82 3.77 9.14
C SER A 5 -31.11 4.65 7.94
N TYR A 6 -30.79 5.92 8.07
CA TYR A 6 -30.89 6.92 7.02
C TYR A 6 -29.55 7.63 6.95
N GLY A 7 -29.09 7.93 5.75
CA GLY A 7 -27.85 8.65 5.56
C GLY A 7 -27.90 9.54 4.34
N ALA A 8 -27.13 10.62 4.41
CA ALA A 8 -26.87 11.51 3.28
C ALA A 8 -25.39 11.85 3.28
N THR A 9 -24.78 11.88 2.11
CA THR A 9 -23.40 12.28 1.92
C THR A 9 -23.33 13.33 0.82
N TYR A 10 -22.60 14.40 1.11
CA TYR A 10 -22.25 15.43 0.14
C TYR A 10 -20.75 15.50 0.02
N SER A 11 -20.23 15.52 -1.21
CA SER A 11 -18.80 15.63 -1.47
C SER A 11 -18.54 16.76 -2.46
N MET A 12 -17.48 17.51 -2.22
CA MET A 12 -17.03 18.59 -3.09
C MET A 12 -15.51 18.53 -3.28
N GLN A 13 -15.06 19.01 -4.41
CA GLN A 13 -13.64 19.21 -4.67
C GLN A 13 -13.14 20.45 -3.94
N VAL A 14 -11.96 20.35 -3.33
CA VAL A 14 -11.27 21.47 -2.65
C VAL A 14 -9.89 21.62 -3.28
N GLY A 15 -9.64 22.80 -3.84
CA GLY A 15 -8.46 23.02 -4.66
C GLY A 15 -8.44 22.15 -5.92
N GLU A 16 -7.24 21.87 -6.43
CA GLU A 16 -7.08 21.12 -7.68
C GLU A 16 -7.23 19.58 -7.49
N ARG A 17 -6.91 19.05 -6.32
CA ARG A 17 -6.80 17.60 -6.09
C ARG A 17 -7.46 17.12 -4.81
N GLY A 18 -7.88 18.04 -3.94
CA GLY A 18 -8.49 17.69 -2.66
C GLY A 18 -9.98 17.37 -2.79
N SER A 19 -10.48 16.57 -1.88
CA SER A 19 -11.90 16.30 -1.71
C SER A 19 -12.33 16.47 -0.27
N LEU A 20 -13.45 17.13 -0.06
CA LEU A 20 -14.12 17.30 1.21
C LEU A 20 -15.46 16.59 1.15
N SER A 21 -15.74 15.76 2.14
CA SER A 21 -17.03 15.06 2.24
C SER A 21 -17.66 15.31 3.59
N VAL A 22 -18.95 15.58 3.58
CA VAL A 22 -19.81 15.66 4.77
C VAL A 22 -20.79 14.51 4.73
N ASN A 23 -20.87 13.75 5.78
CA ASN A 23 -21.87 12.70 5.92
C ASN A 23 -22.74 12.93 7.15
N LEU A 24 -24.02 12.67 7.00
CA LEU A 24 -25.00 12.67 8.05
C LEU A 24 -25.64 11.29 8.09
N SER A 25 -25.66 10.66 9.25
CA SER A 25 -26.36 9.40 9.42
C SER A 25 -27.20 9.40 10.70
N ARG A 26 -28.36 8.78 10.61
CA ARG A 26 -29.27 8.57 11.73
C ARG A 26 -29.69 7.11 11.78
N TYR A 27 -29.57 6.51 12.93
CA TYR A 27 -30.07 5.16 13.19
C TYR A 27 -31.17 5.21 14.26
N GLN A 28 -32.16 4.32 14.12
CA GLN A 28 -33.27 4.16 15.00
C GLN A 28 -33.49 2.66 15.24
N GLY A 29 -33.54 2.26 16.51
CA GLY A 29 -33.71 0.88 16.96
C GLY A 29 -33.96 0.88 18.47
N ALA A 30 -33.44 -0.14 19.16
CA ALA A 30 -33.44 -0.17 20.62
C ALA A 30 -32.71 1.04 21.23
N THR A 31 -31.73 1.57 20.51
CA THR A 31 -31.12 2.89 20.75
C THR A 31 -31.22 3.71 19.46
N SER A 32 -31.24 5.02 19.60
CA SER A 32 -31.23 5.94 18.45
C SER A 32 -30.06 6.92 18.56
N GLY A 33 -29.54 7.33 17.43
CA GLY A 33 -28.44 8.30 17.41
C GLY A 33 -28.30 8.97 16.05
N THR A 34 -27.69 10.14 16.07
CA THR A 34 -27.30 10.87 14.86
C THR A 34 -25.79 11.04 14.90
N SER A 35 -25.12 10.82 13.77
CA SER A 35 -23.71 11.14 13.61
C SER A 35 -23.50 12.07 12.43
N VAL A 36 -22.58 12.99 12.59
CA VAL A 36 -22.11 13.88 11.53
C VAL A 36 -20.61 13.62 11.35
N GLY A 37 -20.21 13.38 10.13
CA GLY A 37 -18.81 13.18 9.76
C GLY A 37 -18.35 14.22 8.76
N LEU A 38 -17.12 14.66 8.91
CA LEU A 38 -16.39 15.51 7.98
C LEU A 38 -15.09 14.78 7.62
N SER A 39 -14.82 14.62 6.35
CA SER A 39 -13.54 14.05 5.89
C SER A 39 -12.92 14.89 4.80
N LEU A 40 -11.61 15.12 4.91
CA LEU A 40 -10.78 15.79 3.93
C LEU A 40 -9.71 14.82 3.45
N VAL A 41 -9.52 14.74 2.14
CA VAL A 41 -8.43 13.97 1.53
C VAL A 41 -7.77 14.85 0.48
N THR A 42 -6.46 14.98 0.55
CA THR A 42 -5.68 15.81 -0.37
C THR A 42 -4.41 15.06 -0.80
N PRO A 43 -4.33 14.61 -2.05
CA PRO A 43 -3.08 14.14 -2.63
C PRO A 43 -2.07 15.28 -2.72
N LEU A 44 -0.82 14.99 -2.37
CA LEU A 44 0.32 15.90 -2.49
C LEU A 44 1.33 15.33 -3.49
N ASP A 45 2.25 16.18 -3.93
CA ASP A 45 3.34 15.75 -4.80
C ASP A 45 4.26 14.71 -4.12
N GLY A 46 4.92 13.88 -4.93
CA GLY A 46 5.81 12.82 -4.44
C GLY A 46 5.08 11.61 -3.85
N GLY A 47 3.85 11.31 -4.30
CA GLY A 47 3.09 10.14 -3.84
C GLY A 47 2.59 10.23 -2.40
N ARG A 48 2.55 11.42 -1.84
CA ARG A 48 2.06 11.70 -0.49
C ARG A 48 0.56 11.97 -0.50
N ASN A 49 -0.08 11.67 0.61
CA ASN A 49 -1.49 11.94 0.83
C ASN A 49 -1.70 12.47 2.25
N VAL A 50 -2.50 13.51 2.40
CA VAL A 50 -2.97 14.03 3.68
C VAL A 50 -4.44 13.75 3.80
N SER A 51 -4.87 13.22 4.93
CA SER A 51 -6.29 13.07 5.24
C SER A 51 -6.61 13.52 6.64
N GLY A 52 -7.83 13.99 6.84
CA GLY A 52 -8.39 14.34 8.13
C GLY A 52 -9.83 13.86 8.22
N ASN A 53 -10.24 13.43 9.39
CA ASN A 53 -11.61 13.02 9.66
C ASN A 53 -12.05 13.53 11.02
N VAL A 54 -13.26 14.03 11.09
CA VAL A 54 -13.96 14.36 12.33
C VAL A 54 -15.33 13.72 12.28
N THR A 55 -15.66 12.95 13.30
CA THR A 55 -16.98 12.31 13.42
C THR A 55 -17.57 12.59 14.80
N THR A 56 -18.76 13.14 14.82
CA THR A 56 -19.52 13.35 16.05
C THR A 56 -20.57 12.27 16.20
N ARG A 57 -20.72 11.76 17.41
CA ARG A 57 -21.79 10.84 17.85
C ARG A 57 -22.31 11.32 19.19
N PRO A 58 -23.50 10.91 19.63
CA PRO A 58 -23.98 11.27 20.96
C PRO A 58 -22.96 10.96 22.05
N GLY A 59 -22.47 12.00 22.71
CA GLY A 59 -21.47 11.89 23.79
C GLY A 59 -20.00 11.70 23.37
N ASN A 60 -19.69 11.63 22.08
CA ASN A 60 -18.32 11.41 21.61
C ASN A 60 -17.96 12.24 20.37
N ILE A 61 -16.73 12.68 20.32
CA ILE A 61 -16.10 13.26 19.12
C ILE A 61 -14.83 12.47 18.83
N ASP A 62 -14.76 11.90 17.65
CA ASP A 62 -13.58 11.27 17.11
C ASP A 62 -12.99 12.18 16.06
N ALA A 63 -11.71 12.52 16.17
CA ALA A 63 -10.98 13.35 15.20
C ALA A 63 -9.60 12.80 14.99
N TYR A 64 -9.16 12.65 13.75
CA TYR A 64 -7.81 12.26 13.43
C TYR A 64 -7.33 12.87 12.13
N ALA A 65 -6.02 12.98 12.01
CA ALA A 65 -5.34 13.36 10.78
C ALA A 65 -4.23 12.36 10.47
N SER A 66 -3.97 12.16 9.19
CA SER A 66 -2.88 11.31 8.73
C SER A 66 -2.13 11.92 7.57
N VAL A 67 -0.84 11.59 7.50
CA VAL A 67 0.01 11.83 6.33
C VAL A 67 0.64 10.50 5.96
N THR A 68 0.57 10.15 4.68
CA THR A 68 1.12 8.90 4.16
C THR A 68 1.95 9.16 2.93
N GLN A 69 2.96 8.32 2.72
CA GLN A 69 3.69 8.20 1.47
C GLN A 69 3.66 6.74 1.03
N ALA A 70 3.17 6.51 -0.18
CA ALA A 70 3.13 5.17 -0.75
C ALA A 70 4.54 4.71 -1.20
N ALA A 71 4.73 3.40 -1.26
CA ALA A 71 5.88 2.73 -1.86
C ALA A 71 5.37 1.69 -2.86
N PRO A 72 4.92 2.09 -4.05
CA PRO A 72 4.28 1.18 -5.01
C PRO A 72 5.25 0.20 -5.66
N GLN A 73 6.55 0.53 -5.72
CA GLN A 73 7.53 -0.25 -6.47
C GLN A 73 8.52 -1.01 -5.57
N ALA A 74 9.20 -1.98 -6.18
CA ALA A 74 10.30 -2.69 -5.54
C ALA A 74 11.44 -1.72 -5.20
N GLY A 75 12.05 -1.90 -4.03
CA GLY A 75 13.11 -1.04 -3.53
C GLY A 75 12.64 0.23 -2.83
N GLU A 76 11.38 0.63 -2.97
CA GLU A 76 10.85 1.83 -2.36
C GLU A 76 10.52 1.67 -0.88
N THR A 77 10.55 2.80 -0.19
CA THR A 77 10.16 2.92 1.21
C THR A 77 8.99 3.87 1.34
N GLY A 78 7.92 3.41 1.96
CA GLY A 78 6.76 4.20 2.32
C GLY A 78 6.69 4.43 3.82
N TRP A 79 5.88 5.39 4.22
CA TRP A 79 5.65 5.68 5.62
C TRP A 79 4.25 6.24 5.85
N ARG A 80 3.79 6.17 7.08
CA ARG A 80 2.55 6.80 7.53
C ARG A 80 2.71 7.40 8.91
N LEU A 81 2.06 8.50 9.13
CA LEU A 81 1.85 9.12 10.44
C LEU A 81 0.35 9.34 10.61
N LEU A 82 -0.16 9.01 11.76
CA LEU A 82 -1.57 9.16 12.11
C LEU A 82 -1.65 9.61 13.57
N GLY A 83 -2.50 10.58 13.86
CA GLY A 83 -2.72 11.03 15.23
C GLY A 83 -4.06 11.68 15.39
N GLY A 84 -4.57 11.64 16.61
CA GLY A 84 -5.88 12.19 16.90
C GLY A 84 -6.46 11.81 18.25
N GLN A 85 -7.77 11.85 18.30
CA GLN A 85 -8.56 11.49 19.46
C GLN A 85 -9.69 10.54 19.05
N ARG A 86 -9.88 9.49 19.83
CA ARG A 86 -10.98 8.55 19.67
C ARG A 86 -11.58 8.24 21.04
N SER A 87 -12.90 8.47 21.17
CA SER A 87 -13.63 8.24 22.42
C SER A 87 -13.00 8.91 23.64
N GLY A 88 -12.51 10.14 23.48
CA GLY A 88 -11.84 10.91 24.54
C GLY A 88 -10.38 10.58 24.77
N ALA A 89 -9.84 9.50 24.17
CA ALA A 89 -8.43 9.11 24.30
C ALA A 89 -7.62 9.62 23.11
N THR A 90 -6.47 10.22 23.38
CA THR A 90 -5.52 10.61 22.35
C THR A 90 -4.70 9.40 21.89
N PHE A 91 -4.33 9.37 20.62
CA PHE A 91 -3.46 8.36 20.05
C PHE A 91 -2.53 8.94 18.98
N ALA A 92 -1.40 8.29 18.80
CA ALA A 92 -0.46 8.54 17.72
C ALA A 92 0.09 7.22 17.18
N GLU A 93 0.19 7.11 15.87
CA GLU A 93 0.74 5.93 15.20
C GLU A 93 1.74 6.38 14.14
N GLY A 94 2.82 5.63 13.99
CA GLY A 94 3.80 5.78 12.93
C GLY A 94 4.09 4.43 12.31
N GLY A 95 4.25 4.39 11.00
CA GLY A 95 4.60 3.19 10.27
C GLY A 95 5.65 3.48 9.21
N LEU A 96 6.60 2.57 9.07
CA LEU A 96 7.59 2.54 8.00
C LEU A 96 7.50 1.19 7.31
N TYR A 97 7.47 1.17 5.99
CA TYR A 97 7.42 -0.08 5.24
C TYR A 97 8.31 0.00 4.00
N ARG A 98 9.00 -1.09 3.72
CA ARG A 98 9.91 -1.21 2.59
C ARG A 98 9.52 -2.37 1.70
N GLN A 99 9.39 -2.10 0.42
CA GLN A 99 9.13 -3.10 -0.63
C GLN A 99 10.47 -3.67 -1.15
N ALA A 100 11.23 -4.40 -0.31
CA ALA A 100 12.43 -5.07 -0.80
C ALA A 100 12.06 -6.22 -1.77
N GLU A 101 12.94 -6.59 -2.68
CA GLU A 101 12.66 -7.66 -3.64
C GLU A 101 12.35 -9.00 -2.97
N PRO A 102 13.13 -9.46 -1.97
CA PRO A 102 12.90 -10.75 -1.34
C PRO A 102 11.78 -10.74 -0.31
N ALA A 103 11.42 -9.57 0.25
CA ALA A 103 10.43 -9.47 1.32
C ALA A 103 9.85 -8.07 1.43
N ALA A 104 8.60 -7.97 1.88
CA ALA A 104 8.03 -6.73 2.39
C ALA A 104 8.31 -6.63 3.90
N LEU A 105 8.87 -5.52 4.33
CA LEU A 105 9.22 -5.24 5.72
C LEU A 105 8.34 -4.12 6.25
N SER A 106 7.88 -4.23 7.49
CA SER A 106 7.18 -3.14 8.17
C SER A 106 7.63 -2.99 9.62
N LEU A 107 7.64 -1.73 10.06
CA LEU A 107 7.81 -1.30 11.43
C LEU A 107 6.65 -0.38 11.76
N ASP A 108 5.85 -0.73 12.75
CA ASP A 108 4.76 0.09 13.24
C ASP A 108 4.98 0.41 14.73
N VAL A 109 4.77 1.65 15.08
CA VAL A 109 4.77 2.15 16.46
C VAL A 109 3.43 2.81 16.74
N SER A 110 2.90 2.58 17.93
CA SER A 110 1.67 3.22 18.36
C SER A 110 1.73 3.60 19.83
N ALA A 111 1.09 4.72 20.15
CA ALA A 111 0.90 5.19 21.51
C ALA A 111 -0.56 5.65 21.67
N ALA A 112 -1.26 5.14 22.68
CA ALA A 112 -2.61 5.51 23.01
C ALA A 112 -2.77 5.52 24.53
N SER A 113 -3.10 6.68 25.11
CA SER A 113 -3.21 6.86 26.55
C SER A 113 -1.95 6.33 27.29
N ALA A 114 -2.07 5.25 28.07
CA ALA A 114 -0.96 4.64 28.81
C ALA A 114 -0.35 3.41 28.10
N GLN A 115 -0.79 3.10 26.90
CA GLN A 115 -0.33 1.92 26.15
C GLN A 115 0.57 2.34 24.99
N GLN A 116 1.66 1.61 24.82
CA GLN A 116 2.57 1.74 23.70
C GLN A 116 2.78 0.37 23.07
N ALA A 117 2.89 0.31 21.76
CA ALA A 117 3.17 -0.92 21.04
C ALA A 117 4.20 -0.67 19.93
N LEU A 118 5.05 -1.68 19.74
CA LEU A 118 5.99 -1.79 18.65
C LEU A 118 5.71 -3.09 17.91
N ARG A 119 5.55 -3.02 16.61
CA ARG A 119 5.35 -4.18 15.75
C ARG A 119 6.37 -4.18 14.63
N LEU A 120 7.08 -5.29 14.51
CA LEU A 120 7.94 -5.60 13.38
C LEU A 120 7.31 -6.74 12.60
N ALA A 121 7.25 -6.63 11.28
CA ALA A 121 6.79 -7.72 10.44
C ALA A 121 7.66 -7.84 9.18
N ALA A 122 7.85 -9.07 8.74
CA ALA A 122 8.44 -9.42 7.46
C ALA A 122 7.51 -10.41 6.77
N GLN A 123 7.21 -10.15 5.51
CA GLN A 123 6.37 -11.01 4.68
C GLN A 123 7.10 -11.33 3.39
N GLY A 124 7.18 -12.61 3.05
CA GLY A 124 7.81 -13.08 1.83
C GLY A 124 7.49 -14.54 1.58
N GLY A 125 8.02 -15.07 0.49
CA GLY A 125 7.89 -16.46 0.10
C GLY A 125 9.16 -16.96 -0.57
N MET A 126 9.20 -18.26 -0.85
CA MET A 126 10.28 -18.90 -1.61
C MET A 126 9.69 -19.73 -2.73
N VAL A 127 10.33 -19.66 -3.89
CA VAL A 127 9.97 -20.46 -5.07
C VAL A 127 11.20 -21.24 -5.53
N LEU A 128 11.05 -22.52 -5.72
CA LEU A 128 12.05 -23.38 -6.36
C LEU A 128 11.74 -23.45 -7.85
N ALA A 129 12.62 -22.87 -8.67
CA ALA A 129 12.47 -22.89 -10.12
C ALA A 129 13.86 -22.99 -10.79
N GLY A 130 13.97 -23.71 -11.90
CA GLY A 130 15.25 -23.90 -12.60
C GLY A 130 16.36 -24.46 -11.71
N GLY A 131 16.05 -25.29 -10.71
CA GLY A 131 17.01 -25.87 -9.77
C GLY A 131 17.56 -24.88 -8.72
N LYS A 132 16.95 -23.69 -8.56
CA LYS A 132 17.38 -22.65 -7.60
C LYS A 132 16.19 -22.18 -6.77
N VAL A 133 16.47 -21.76 -5.53
CA VAL A 133 15.52 -21.12 -4.64
C VAL A 133 15.57 -19.62 -4.83
N PHE A 134 14.44 -19.01 -5.11
CA PHE A 134 14.24 -17.57 -5.21
C PHE A 134 13.40 -17.10 -4.02
N ALA A 135 13.91 -16.10 -3.30
CA ALA A 135 13.10 -15.38 -2.32
C ALA A 135 12.28 -14.29 -3.03
N THR A 136 11.03 -14.11 -2.64
CA THR A 136 10.12 -13.12 -3.24
C THR A 136 9.18 -12.53 -2.21
N ARG A 137 8.71 -11.32 -2.41
CA ARG A 137 7.75 -10.64 -1.52
C ARG A 137 6.40 -11.36 -1.42
N SER A 138 5.96 -11.97 -2.50
CA SER A 138 4.72 -12.74 -2.50
C SER A 138 4.81 -13.88 -3.51
N VAL A 139 4.27 -15.02 -3.14
CA VAL A 139 4.01 -16.12 -4.07
C VAL A 139 2.52 -16.08 -4.37
N ARG A 140 2.18 -15.91 -5.63
CA ARG A 140 0.80 -15.99 -6.13
C ARG A 140 0.67 -17.18 -7.07
N GLU A 141 -0.51 -17.39 -7.60
CA GLU A 141 -0.88 -18.55 -8.42
C GLU A 141 0.02 -18.73 -9.67
N SER A 142 0.59 -17.64 -10.19
CA SER A 142 1.41 -17.68 -11.40
C SER A 142 2.71 -16.91 -11.20
N PHE A 143 3.80 -17.49 -11.70
CA PHE A 143 5.11 -16.88 -11.75
C PHE A 143 5.84 -17.31 -13.04
N ALA A 144 6.88 -16.56 -13.41
CA ALA A 144 7.78 -16.93 -14.50
C ALA A 144 9.25 -16.79 -14.04
N LEU A 145 10.08 -17.67 -14.51
CA LEU A 145 11.53 -17.54 -14.44
C LEU A 145 11.97 -16.87 -15.76
N VAL A 146 12.59 -15.70 -15.63
CA VAL A 146 13.16 -14.95 -16.76
C VAL A 146 14.67 -15.19 -16.76
N GLU A 147 15.21 -15.56 -17.91
CA GLU A 147 16.63 -15.77 -18.09
C GLU A 147 17.19 -14.77 -19.12
N VAL A 148 18.21 -14.02 -18.72
CA VAL A 148 18.97 -13.07 -19.53
C VAL A 148 20.44 -13.46 -19.40
N PRO A 149 20.89 -14.50 -20.13
CA PRO A 149 22.23 -15.08 -19.94
C PRO A 149 23.33 -14.03 -20.11
N GLY A 150 24.26 -13.98 -19.16
CA GLY A 150 25.39 -13.05 -19.18
C GLY A 150 25.12 -11.67 -18.61
N TYR A 151 23.86 -11.34 -18.22
CA TYR A 151 23.51 -10.01 -17.72
C TYR A 151 22.89 -10.09 -16.32
N ALA A 152 23.69 -9.72 -15.32
CA ALA A 152 23.26 -9.57 -13.95
C ALA A 152 22.76 -8.14 -13.68
N GLY A 153 21.80 -7.98 -12.76
CA GLY A 153 21.32 -6.68 -12.33
C GLY A 153 20.34 -5.99 -13.30
N VAL A 154 19.90 -6.68 -14.34
CA VAL A 154 18.93 -6.14 -15.31
C VAL A 154 17.53 -6.16 -14.69
N GLY A 155 16.85 -5.01 -14.70
CA GLY A 155 15.48 -4.88 -14.22
C GLY A 155 14.51 -5.63 -15.12
N VAL A 156 13.66 -6.44 -14.49
CA VAL A 156 12.59 -7.19 -15.15
C VAL A 156 11.27 -6.70 -14.62
N GLY A 157 10.37 -6.32 -15.51
CA GLY A 157 9.10 -5.72 -15.17
C GLY A 157 7.89 -6.38 -15.82
N PHE A 158 6.72 -6.09 -15.28
CA PHE A 158 5.42 -6.52 -15.78
C PHE A 158 4.42 -5.38 -15.61
N GLN A 159 3.65 -5.07 -16.66
CA GLN A 159 2.66 -3.98 -16.66
C GLN A 159 3.23 -2.60 -16.25
N GLY A 160 4.44 -2.29 -16.68
CA GLY A 160 5.08 -0.99 -16.40
C GLY A 160 5.68 -0.85 -14.99
N ALA A 161 5.60 -1.87 -14.14
CA ALA A 161 6.22 -1.91 -12.83
C ALA A 161 7.47 -2.80 -12.85
N LYS A 162 8.59 -2.29 -12.32
CA LYS A 162 9.80 -3.09 -12.08
C LYS A 162 9.54 -4.05 -10.92
N MET A 163 9.68 -5.34 -11.17
CA MET A 163 9.32 -6.40 -10.22
C MET A 163 10.54 -7.03 -9.53
N ALA A 164 11.64 -7.25 -10.29
CA ALA A 164 12.85 -7.89 -9.81
C ALA A 164 14.05 -7.49 -10.69
N HIS A 165 15.26 -7.84 -10.24
CA HIS A 165 16.49 -7.76 -11.04
C HIS A 165 17.07 -9.15 -11.26
N THR A 166 17.78 -9.32 -12.37
CA THR A 166 18.49 -10.57 -12.64
C THR A 166 19.64 -10.78 -11.65
N ASP A 167 19.77 -12.01 -11.18
CA ASP A 167 20.87 -12.42 -10.30
C ASP A 167 22.22 -12.53 -11.04
N SER A 168 23.26 -12.99 -10.34
CA SER A 168 24.61 -13.20 -10.92
C SER A 168 24.65 -14.20 -12.08
N GLN A 169 23.60 -14.97 -12.30
CA GLN A 169 23.47 -15.92 -13.40
C GLN A 169 22.52 -15.42 -14.50
N GLY A 170 22.07 -14.15 -14.41
CA GLY A 170 21.13 -13.57 -15.35
C GLY A 170 19.69 -14.06 -15.17
N ARG A 171 19.28 -14.52 -13.98
CA ARG A 171 17.95 -15.06 -13.74
C ARG A 171 17.15 -14.19 -12.77
N ALA A 172 15.88 -13.95 -13.09
CA ALA A 172 14.93 -13.24 -12.24
C ALA A 172 13.61 -14.01 -12.13
N LEU A 173 13.02 -14.02 -10.94
CA LEU A 173 11.69 -14.57 -10.73
C LEU A 173 10.65 -13.45 -10.73
N ILE A 174 9.68 -13.51 -11.62
CA ILE A 174 8.53 -12.62 -11.67
C ILE A 174 7.33 -13.35 -11.11
N THR A 175 6.72 -12.80 -10.08
CA THR A 175 5.51 -13.34 -9.43
C THR A 175 4.30 -12.44 -9.67
N GLY A 176 3.09 -12.97 -9.46
CA GLY A 176 1.86 -12.20 -9.61
C GLY A 176 1.43 -12.00 -11.05
N LEU A 177 1.86 -12.86 -11.94
CA LEU A 177 1.36 -12.91 -13.30
C LEU A 177 -0.12 -13.30 -13.34
N GLN A 178 -0.81 -12.85 -14.36
CA GLN A 178 -2.22 -13.19 -14.56
C GLN A 178 -2.33 -14.61 -15.13
N PRO A 179 -3.05 -15.53 -14.47
CA PRO A 179 -3.24 -16.86 -15.00
C PRO A 179 -4.10 -16.84 -16.27
N ASN A 180 -3.85 -17.76 -17.18
CA ASN A 180 -4.61 -17.96 -18.42
C ASN A 180 -4.68 -16.75 -19.36
N THR A 181 -3.70 -15.86 -19.30
CA THR A 181 -3.56 -14.69 -20.18
C THR A 181 -2.13 -14.55 -20.70
N ILE A 182 -1.96 -13.78 -21.76
CA ILE A 182 -0.63 -13.41 -22.25
C ILE A 182 -0.06 -12.34 -21.32
N ASN A 183 1.05 -12.68 -20.66
CA ASN A 183 1.79 -11.75 -19.81
C ASN A 183 3.00 -11.22 -20.58
N ARG A 184 3.05 -9.90 -20.78
CA ARG A 184 4.20 -9.23 -21.43
C ARG A 184 5.20 -8.84 -20.35
N ILE A 185 6.31 -9.56 -20.29
CA ILE A 185 7.46 -9.25 -19.43
C ILE A 185 8.40 -8.34 -20.22
N GLN A 186 8.89 -7.29 -19.57
CA GLN A 186 9.74 -6.27 -20.15
C GLN A 186 11.08 -6.23 -19.40
N LEU A 187 12.16 -6.09 -20.13
CA LEU A 187 13.49 -5.80 -19.59
C LEU A 187 13.67 -4.28 -19.56
N ASP A 188 14.39 -3.76 -18.57
CA ASP A 188 14.77 -2.35 -18.53
C ASP A 188 15.97 -2.14 -19.47
N PRO A 189 15.79 -1.49 -20.62
CA PRO A 189 16.86 -1.33 -21.61
C PRO A 189 17.99 -0.42 -21.11
N SER A 190 17.75 0.42 -20.11
CA SER A 190 18.76 1.32 -19.55
C SER A 190 19.80 0.57 -18.70
N GLU A 191 19.49 -0.62 -18.26
CA GLU A 191 20.35 -1.47 -17.44
C GLU A 191 21.04 -2.57 -18.27
N LEU A 192 20.80 -2.59 -19.58
CA LEU A 192 21.53 -3.45 -20.53
C LEU A 192 22.73 -2.71 -21.10
N PRO A 193 23.91 -3.38 -21.29
CA PRO A 193 25.00 -2.79 -22.00
C PRO A 193 24.64 -2.45 -23.45
N ILE A 194 25.24 -1.40 -24.00
CA ILE A 194 25.02 -0.95 -25.41
C ILE A 194 25.32 -2.08 -26.43
N SER A 195 26.14 -3.05 -26.04
CA SER A 195 26.51 -4.20 -26.86
C SER A 195 25.57 -5.41 -26.72
N ALA A 196 24.46 -5.29 -25.97
CA ALA A 196 23.55 -6.39 -25.81
C ALA A 196 22.74 -6.60 -27.11
N GLU A 197 22.86 -7.77 -27.71
CA GLU A 197 22.01 -8.22 -28.79
C GLU A 197 20.75 -8.88 -28.17
N ILE A 198 19.60 -8.40 -28.52
CA ILE A 198 18.31 -9.00 -28.11
C ILE A 198 17.74 -9.68 -29.35
N ASP A 199 17.76 -11.01 -29.37
CA ASP A 199 17.00 -11.79 -30.35
C ASP A 199 15.50 -11.63 -30.07
N SER A 200 14.74 -11.22 -31.11
CA SER A 200 13.31 -10.96 -31.05
C SER A 200 12.47 -12.18 -31.46
#